data_06c108f64333b24a72a45610bb1bdb3e
#
_entry.id   06c108f64333b24a72a45610bb1bdb3e
#
_cell.length_a   1.000
_cell.length_b   1.000
_cell.length_c   1.000
_cell.angle_alpha   90.00
_cell.angle_beta   90.00
_cell.angle_gamma   90.00
#
_symmetry.space_group_name_H-M   'P 1'
#
loop_
_entity.id
_entity.type
_entity.pdbx_description
1 polymer ?
#
loop_
_entity_poly.entity_id
_entity_poly.type
_entity_poly.pdbx_seq_one_letter_code
_entity_poly.pdbx_strand_id
1 'polypeptide(L)'
;MDKYTLLKKRPRACLRVYGLHFEEMEALLRKVQIAHLKKLEENPISKRGQKAEFSFENQFLLTLEYLRSYQTFEALAFSYGISESYANKCFHKLLGLLAEEIGLKNPEKVSFKKVKKALVDVACQPIERPLKEQEKAYNAHKKNTSPNHK
;
A
#
# COMPACT_ATOMS: atom_id res chain seq x y z
N MET A 1 9.83 14.53 -14.01
CA MET A 1 8.82 14.22 -15.05
C MET A 1 7.52 13.84 -14.37
N ASP A 2 6.41 14.47 -14.74
CA ASP A 2 5.11 14.22 -14.11
C ASP A 2 4.48 12.93 -14.67
N LYS A 3 4.48 11.86 -13.85
CA LYS A 3 3.94 10.55 -14.24
C LYS A 3 2.43 10.61 -14.49
N TYR A 4 1.70 11.46 -13.77
CA TYR A 4 0.26 11.60 -13.99
C TYR A 4 -0.07 12.21 -15.36
N THR A 5 0.66 13.24 -15.76
CA THR A 5 0.52 13.81 -17.11
C THR A 5 0.89 12.80 -18.21
N LEU A 6 1.89 11.95 -17.97
CA LEU A 6 2.25 10.89 -18.90
C LEU A 6 1.13 9.83 -19.02
N LEU A 7 0.50 9.47 -17.91
CA LEU A 7 -0.61 8.51 -17.89
C LEU A 7 -1.83 9.01 -18.65
N LYS A 8 -2.16 10.30 -18.56
CA LYS A 8 -3.23 10.90 -19.37
C LYS A 8 -3.01 10.73 -20.88
N LYS A 9 -1.76 10.77 -21.31
CA LYS A 9 -1.38 10.53 -22.71
C LYS A 9 -1.41 9.04 -23.09
N ARG A 10 -1.30 8.13 -22.12
CA ARG A 10 -1.19 6.68 -22.32
C ARG A 10 -2.09 5.90 -21.35
N PRO A 11 -3.44 6.05 -21.39
CA PRO A 11 -4.34 5.47 -20.40
C PRO A 11 -4.27 3.94 -20.31
N ARG A 12 -3.95 3.26 -21.43
CA ARG A 12 -3.77 1.79 -21.44
C ARG A 12 -2.60 1.31 -20.59
N ALA A 13 -1.62 2.17 -20.31
CA ALA A 13 -0.51 1.83 -19.44
C ALA A 13 -0.93 1.73 -17.96
N CYS A 14 -2.02 2.38 -17.57
CA CYS A 14 -2.51 2.40 -16.21
C CYS A 14 -2.80 0.99 -15.68
N LEU A 15 -3.53 0.19 -16.44
CA LEU A 15 -3.84 -1.19 -16.08
C LEU A 15 -2.58 -2.05 -15.86
N ARG A 16 -1.56 -1.87 -16.70
CA ARG A 16 -0.30 -2.63 -16.60
C ARG A 16 0.52 -2.24 -15.38
N VAL A 17 0.61 -0.93 -15.10
CA VAL A 17 1.46 -0.39 -14.03
C VAL A 17 0.79 -0.42 -12.67
N TYR A 18 -0.50 -0.05 -12.61
CA TYR A 18 -1.23 0.12 -11.35
C TYR A 18 -2.30 -0.95 -11.09
N GLY A 19 -2.66 -1.75 -12.12
CA GLY A 19 -3.68 -2.79 -12.00
C GLY A 19 -5.12 -2.28 -12.03
N LEU A 20 -5.33 -1.00 -12.40
CA LEU A 20 -6.62 -0.33 -12.49
C LEU A 20 -6.80 0.27 -13.88
N HIS A 21 -8.03 0.33 -14.39
CA HIS A 21 -8.34 1.15 -15.55
C HIS A 21 -8.17 2.64 -15.22
N PHE A 22 -7.84 3.45 -16.22
CA PHE A 22 -7.54 4.86 -16.00
C PHE A 22 -8.72 5.61 -15.37
N GLU A 23 -9.95 5.31 -15.81
CA GLU A 23 -11.18 5.91 -15.30
C GLU A 23 -11.42 5.54 -13.81
N GLU A 24 -11.16 4.28 -13.45
CA GLU A 24 -11.28 3.79 -12.06
C GLU A 24 -10.25 4.46 -11.15
N MET A 25 -9.01 4.56 -11.64
CA MET A 25 -7.92 5.26 -10.93
C MET A 25 -8.26 6.75 -10.73
N GLU A 26 -8.78 7.42 -11.77
CA GLU A 26 -9.18 8.84 -11.67
C GLU A 26 -10.36 9.03 -10.71
N ALA A 27 -11.35 8.14 -10.73
CA ALA A 27 -12.46 8.18 -9.80
C ALA A 27 -11.99 8.00 -8.34
N LEU A 28 -11.07 7.07 -8.10
CA LEU A 28 -10.47 6.85 -6.79
C LEU A 28 -9.63 8.07 -6.35
N LEU A 29 -8.82 8.63 -7.23
CA LEU A 29 -8.04 9.83 -6.97
C LEU A 29 -8.93 10.99 -6.51
N ARG A 30 -10.04 11.25 -7.21
CA ARG A 30 -10.99 12.32 -6.85
C ARG A 30 -11.56 12.12 -5.44
N LYS A 31 -11.96 10.89 -5.08
CA LYS A 31 -12.46 10.57 -3.73
C LYS A 31 -11.41 10.87 -2.67
N VAL A 32 -10.19 10.39 -2.88
CA VAL A 32 -9.07 10.61 -1.94
C VAL A 32 -8.69 12.09 -1.83
N GLN A 33 -8.78 12.86 -2.93
CA GLN A 33 -8.58 14.32 -2.91
C GLN A 33 -9.64 15.03 -2.05
N ILE A 34 -10.90 14.66 -2.20
CA ILE A 34 -12.00 15.23 -1.40
C ILE A 34 -11.80 14.90 0.09
N ALA A 35 -11.47 13.65 0.42
CA ALA A 35 -11.19 13.24 1.79
C ALA A 35 -9.99 13.99 2.37
N HIS A 36 -8.93 14.20 1.57
CA HIS A 36 -7.78 14.98 1.98
C HIS A 36 -8.11 16.44 2.27
N LEU A 37 -8.91 17.07 1.42
CA LEU A 37 -9.35 18.46 1.61
C LEU A 37 -10.18 18.60 2.89
N LYS A 38 -11.13 17.72 3.15
CA LYS A 38 -11.90 17.70 4.40
C LYS A 38 -11.02 17.60 5.64
N LYS A 39 -10.02 16.71 5.64
CA LYS A 39 -9.06 16.62 6.76
C LYS A 39 -8.21 17.87 6.95
N LEU A 40 -7.91 18.59 5.87
CA LEU A 40 -7.19 19.86 5.94
C LEU A 40 -8.07 21.01 6.50
N GLU A 41 -9.36 20.97 6.24
CA GLU A 41 -10.33 21.94 6.81
C GLU A 41 -10.52 21.71 8.31
N GLU A 42 -10.64 20.44 8.73
CA GLU A 42 -10.76 20.05 10.14
C GLU A 42 -9.48 20.37 10.95
N ASN A 43 -8.32 20.23 10.33
CA ASN A 43 -7.02 20.46 10.95
C ASN A 43 -6.16 21.38 10.05
N PRO A 44 -6.36 22.69 10.09
CA PRO A 44 -5.62 23.62 9.25
C PRO A 44 -4.14 23.61 9.62
N ILE A 45 -3.32 22.99 8.77
CA ILE A 45 -1.88 23.03 8.92
C ILE A 45 -1.39 24.42 8.56
N SER A 46 -0.67 25.08 9.47
CA SER A 46 0.02 26.33 9.18
C SER A 46 0.94 26.15 7.97
N LYS A 47 0.61 26.79 6.86
CA LYS A 47 1.37 26.71 5.60
C LYS A 47 2.66 27.54 5.71
N ARG A 48 3.59 27.14 6.58
CA ARG A 48 4.95 27.66 6.61
C ARG A 48 5.81 26.76 5.73
N GLY A 49 6.37 27.30 4.68
CA GLY A 49 7.33 26.63 3.82
C GLY A 49 7.03 26.75 2.32
N GLN A 50 7.98 26.28 1.53
CA GLN A 50 7.90 26.21 0.08
C GLN A 50 6.75 25.29 -0.38
N LYS A 51 6.02 25.68 -1.45
CA LYS A 51 5.04 24.77 -2.06
C LYS A 51 5.71 23.45 -2.43
N ALA A 52 5.10 22.35 -2.03
CA ALA A 52 5.60 21.04 -2.44
C ALA A 52 5.58 20.94 -3.98
N GLU A 53 6.75 20.79 -4.57
CA GLU A 53 6.94 20.62 -6.02
C GLU A 53 6.32 19.29 -6.51
N PHE A 54 6.12 18.35 -5.61
CA PHE A 54 5.57 17.02 -5.88
C PHE A 54 4.05 17.03 -5.74
N SER A 55 3.34 16.90 -6.87
CA SER A 55 1.89 17.01 -6.94
C SER A 55 1.18 15.91 -6.15
N PHE A 56 -0.07 16.17 -5.73
CA PHE A 56 -0.88 15.21 -5.01
C PHE A 56 -1.15 13.95 -5.86
N GLU A 57 -1.36 14.13 -7.14
CA GLU A 57 -1.57 13.04 -8.12
C GLU A 57 -0.35 12.12 -8.17
N ASN A 58 0.86 12.67 -8.18
CA ASN A 58 2.08 11.86 -8.15
C ASN A 58 2.30 11.16 -6.80
N GLN A 59 1.92 11.79 -5.68
CA GLN A 59 1.92 11.13 -4.36
C GLN A 59 0.96 9.93 -4.36
N PHE A 60 -0.22 10.08 -4.94
CA PHE A 60 -1.21 9.02 -5.08
C PHE A 60 -0.70 7.89 -5.97
N LEU A 61 -0.12 8.19 -7.14
CA LEU A 61 0.47 7.20 -8.03
C LEU A 61 1.62 6.44 -7.36
N LEU A 62 2.49 7.11 -6.62
CA LEU A 62 3.56 6.49 -5.85
C LEU A 62 2.99 5.47 -4.86
N THR A 63 1.90 5.83 -4.18
CA THR A 63 1.25 4.94 -3.21
C THR A 63 0.67 3.70 -3.89
N LEU A 64 0.01 3.85 -5.03
CA LEU A 64 -0.52 2.72 -5.80
C LEU A 64 0.62 1.83 -6.35
N GLU A 65 1.71 2.43 -6.83
CA GLU A 65 2.88 1.72 -7.34
C GLU A 65 3.54 0.87 -6.24
N TYR A 66 3.67 1.42 -5.04
CA TYR A 66 4.15 0.68 -3.88
C TYR A 66 3.23 -0.51 -3.55
N LEU A 67 1.93 -0.29 -3.43
CA LEU A 67 0.96 -1.34 -3.12
C LEU A 67 0.90 -2.44 -4.19
N ARG A 68 1.20 -2.12 -5.43
CA ARG A 68 1.20 -3.07 -6.56
C ARG A 68 2.47 -3.92 -6.62
N SER A 69 3.63 -3.29 -6.45
CA SER A 69 4.92 -3.91 -6.76
C SER A 69 5.84 -4.13 -5.57
N TYR A 70 5.50 -3.56 -4.40
CA TYR A 70 6.29 -3.66 -3.16
C TYR A 70 7.77 -3.31 -3.35
N GLN A 71 8.06 -2.33 -4.22
CA GLN A 71 9.41 -1.82 -4.42
C GLN A 71 9.92 -1.13 -3.16
N THR A 72 11.25 -1.04 -3.01
CA THR A 72 11.83 -0.24 -1.93
C THR A 72 11.49 1.24 -2.10
N PHE A 73 11.38 1.97 -0.98
CA PHE A 73 11.15 3.41 -1.04
C PHE A 73 12.28 4.15 -1.75
N GLU A 74 13.51 3.64 -1.69
CA GLU A 74 14.65 4.16 -2.43
C GLU A 74 14.43 4.08 -3.95
N ALA A 75 14.01 2.91 -4.46
CA ALA A 75 13.75 2.72 -5.88
C ALA A 75 12.61 3.61 -6.39
N LEU A 76 11.53 3.73 -5.59
CA LEU A 76 10.43 4.64 -5.89
C LEU A 76 10.88 6.09 -5.85
N ALA A 77 11.59 6.50 -4.83
CA ALA A 77 12.13 7.85 -4.69
C ALA A 77 12.97 8.25 -5.89
N PHE A 78 13.87 7.35 -6.32
CA PHE A 78 14.68 7.55 -7.52
C PHE A 78 13.81 7.73 -8.78
N SER A 79 12.78 6.88 -8.95
CA SER A 79 11.89 6.93 -10.13
C SER A 79 11.02 8.19 -10.20
N TYR A 80 10.77 8.83 -9.06
CA TYR A 80 9.99 10.07 -8.96
C TYR A 80 10.85 11.32 -8.74
N GLY A 81 12.17 11.19 -8.59
CA GLY A 81 13.08 12.32 -8.37
C GLY A 81 12.89 12.99 -7.00
N ILE A 82 12.57 12.24 -5.97
CA ILE A 82 12.35 12.72 -4.60
C ILE A 82 13.27 11.96 -3.62
N SER A 83 13.32 12.40 -2.35
CA SER A 83 14.04 11.65 -1.32
C SER A 83 13.25 10.44 -0.80
N GLU A 84 13.93 9.40 -0.37
CA GLU A 84 13.34 8.19 0.23
C GLU A 84 12.43 8.53 1.43
N SER A 85 12.94 9.37 2.34
CA SER A 85 12.18 9.83 3.50
C SER A 85 10.88 10.56 3.13
N TYR A 86 10.89 11.29 2.02
CA TYR A 86 9.70 11.97 1.52
C TYR A 86 8.74 10.99 0.86
N ALA A 87 9.23 10.00 0.09
CA ALA A 87 8.41 8.93 -0.47
C ALA A 87 7.67 8.14 0.62
N ASN A 88 8.38 7.78 1.69
CA ASN A 88 7.80 7.09 2.84
C ASN A 88 6.68 7.93 3.52
N LYS A 89 6.94 9.23 3.76
CA LYS A 89 5.92 10.14 4.32
C LYS A 89 4.69 10.25 3.42
N CYS A 90 4.85 10.37 2.11
CA CYS A 90 3.75 10.43 1.14
C CYS A 90 2.92 9.15 1.19
N PHE A 91 3.57 7.99 1.20
CA PHE A 91 2.90 6.69 1.28
C PHE A 91 2.04 6.58 2.54
N HIS A 92 2.62 6.78 3.72
CA HIS A 92 1.87 6.63 4.98
C HIS A 92 0.72 7.64 5.10
N LYS A 93 0.91 8.87 4.62
CA LYS A 93 -0.15 9.88 4.59
C LYS A 93 -1.34 9.43 3.73
N LEU A 94 -1.09 8.90 2.54
CA LEU A 94 -2.14 8.52 1.60
C LEU A 94 -2.72 7.15 1.87
N LEU A 95 -1.96 6.22 2.45
CA LEU A 95 -2.45 4.90 2.82
C LEU A 95 -3.66 4.98 3.74
N GLY A 96 -3.62 5.86 4.76
CA GLY A 96 -4.75 6.07 5.66
C GLY A 96 -6.01 6.57 4.95
N LEU A 97 -5.85 7.54 4.03
CA LEU A 97 -6.96 8.07 3.25
C LEU A 97 -7.54 7.01 2.30
N LEU A 98 -6.68 6.25 1.62
CA LEU A 98 -7.08 5.16 0.74
C LEU A 98 -7.84 4.07 1.49
N ALA A 99 -7.33 3.66 2.66
CA ALA A 99 -7.97 2.63 3.47
C ALA A 99 -9.40 3.03 3.90
N GLU A 100 -9.59 4.28 4.27
CA GLU A 100 -10.91 4.83 4.62
C GLU A 100 -11.85 4.83 3.41
N GLU A 101 -11.38 5.29 2.24
CA GLU A 101 -12.19 5.40 1.01
C GLU A 101 -12.56 4.02 0.41
N ILE A 102 -11.68 3.03 0.52
CA ILE A 102 -11.96 1.66 0.08
C ILE A 102 -12.85 0.92 1.11
N GLY A 103 -13.07 1.51 2.28
CA GLY A 103 -13.87 0.92 3.35
C GLY A 103 -13.15 -0.21 4.08
N LEU A 104 -11.83 -0.21 4.08
CA LEU A 104 -11.04 -1.11 4.90
C LEU A 104 -11.25 -0.74 6.36
N LYS A 105 -11.97 -1.61 7.06
CA LYS A 105 -12.18 -1.46 8.50
C LYS A 105 -10.97 -1.99 9.24
N ASN A 106 -10.52 -1.25 10.24
CA ASN A 106 -9.50 -1.75 11.15
C ASN A 106 -10.01 -3.06 11.77
N PRO A 107 -9.28 -4.19 11.63
CA PRO A 107 -9.72 -5.49 12.14
C PRO A 107 -10.01 -5.47 13.65
N GLU A 108 -9.34 -4.62 14.42
CA GLU A 108 -9.61 -4.44 15.85
C GLU A 108 -10.98 -3.85 16.15
N LYS A 109 -11.60 -3.15 15.19
CA LYS A 109 -12.93 -2.53 15.32
C LYS A 109 -14.05 -3.36 14.70
N VAL A 110 -13.73 -4.51 14.10
CA VAL A 110 -14.73 -5.38 13.47
C VAL A 110 -15.37 -6.27 14.53
N SER A 111 -16.66 -6.10 14.76
CA SER A 111 -17.42 -7.04 15.59
C SER A 111 -17.64 -8.35 14.84
N PHE A 112 -16.97 -9.42 15.28
CA PHE A 112 -17.09 -10.75 14.69
C PHE A 112 -18.51 -11.31 14.69
N LYS A 113 -19.39 -10.81 15.56
CA LYS A 113 -20.82 -11.22 15.62
C LYS A 113 -21.60 -10.88 14.34
N LYS A 114 -21.11 -9.94 13.52
CA LYS A 114 -21.75 -9.51 12.26
C LYS A 114 -21.07 -10.05 11.00
N VAL A 115 -19.99 -10.82 11.15
CA VAL A 115 -19.24 -11.34 10.01
C VAL A 115 -19.88 -12.64 9.53
N LYS A 116 -20.46 -12.63 8.32
CA LYS A 116 -21.05 -13.83 7.70
C LYS A 116 -20.02 -14.75 7.06
N LYS A 117 -18.93 -14.20 6.54
CA LYS A 117 -17.82 -14.93 5.91
C LYS A 117 -16.52 -14.22 6.23
N ALA A 118 -15.48 -14.96 6.61
CA ALA A 118 -14.12 -14.47 6.77
C ALA A 118 -13.20 -15.26 5.84
N LEU A 119 -12.36 -14.56 5.09
CA LEU A 119 -11.27 -15.15 4.31
C LEU A 119 -10.01 -14.97 5.15
N VAL A 120 -9.37 -16.10 5.48
CA VAL A 120 -8.10 -16.10 6.22
C VAL A 120 -7.03 -16.66 5.30
N ASP A 121 -6.03 -15.84 5.00
CA ASP A 121 -4.81 -16.29 4.33
C ASP A 121 -3.77 -16.65 5.39
N VAL A 122 -3.24 -17.88 5.31
CA VAL A 122 -2.26 -18.39 6.26
C VAL A 122 -0.91 -18.50 5.56
N ALA A 123 0.00 -17.59 5.88
CA ALA A 123 1.39 -17.69 5.46
C ALA A 123 2.17 -18.54 6.48
N CYS A 124 2.82 -19.62 5.98
CA CYS A 124 3.74 -20.40 6.80
C CYS A 124 5.13 -19.77 6.73
N GLN A 125 5.59 -19.22 7.84
CA GLN A 125 6.95 -18.71 7.95
C GLN A 125 7.87 -19.82 8.48
N PRO A 126 8.96 -20.17 7.78
CA PRO A 126 9.93 -21.12 8.32
C PRO A 126 10.60 -20.51 9.56
N ILE A 127 10.56 -21.26 10.66
CA ILE A 127 11.26 -20.92 11.90
C ILE A 127 12.43 -21.88 12.09
N GLU A 128 13.49 -21.42 12.74
CA GLU A 128 14.57 -22.31 13.17
C GLU A 128 14.00 -23.42 14.08
N ARG A 129 14.52 -24.64 13.91
CA ARG A 129 14.06 -25.77 14.72
C ARG A 129 14.39 -25.48 16.20
N PRO A 130 13.39 -25.44 17.10
CA PRO A 130 13.66 -25.28 18.50
C PRO A 130 14.45 -26.49 19.03
N LEU A 131 15.43 -26.28 19.88
CA LEU A 131 16.24 -27.33 20.49
C LEU A 131 15.42 -28.20 21.46
N LYS A 132 14.34 -27.65 22.01
CA LYS A 132 13.43 -28.35 22.96
C LYS A 132 11.98 -28.21 22.43
N GLU A 133 11.14 -29.20 22.79
CA GLU A 133 9.70 -29.20 22.47
C GLU A 133 9.37 -29.12 20.96
N GLN A 134 10.14 -29.80 20.13
CA GLN A 134 9.96 -29.82 18.67
C GLN A 134 8.55 -30.23 18.23
N GLU A 135 7.87 -31.11 18.99
CA GLU A 135 6.52 -31.58 18.69
C GLU A 135 5.50 -30.46 18.66
N LYS A 136 5.64 -29.43 19.52
CA LYS A 136 4.74 -28.26 19.56
C LYS A 136 4.89 -27.33 18.34
N ALA A 137 6.07 -27.33 17.73
CA ALA A 137 6.38 -26.51 16.56
C ALA A 137 6.16 -27.28 15.23
N TYR A 138 5.74 -28.56 15.31
CA TYR A 138 5.57 -29.40 14.12
C TYR A 138 4.23 -29.14 13.44
N ASN A 139 4.28 -28.78 12.16
CA ASN A 139 3.08 -28.64 11.34
C ASN A 139 2.93 -29.88 10.43
N ALA A 140 1.98 -30.75 10.76
CA ALA A 140 1.74 -32.02 10.06
C ALA A 140 1.34 -31.86 8.58
N HIS A 141 0.83 -30.69 8.17
CA HIS A 141 0.46 -30.42 6.77
C HIS A 141 1.65 -30.20 5.85
N LYS A 142 2.81 -29.87 6.37
CA LYS A 142 4.06 -29.80 5.61
C LYS A 142 4.93 -31.01 5.89
N LYS A 143 4.59 -32.15 5.31
CA LYS A 143 5.56 -33.21 5.04
C LYS A 143 6.53 -32.72 3.95
N ASN A 144 7.36 -31.76 4.25
CA ASN A 144 8.41 -31.38 3.34
C ASN A 144 9.68 -32.10 3.74
N THR A 145 9.99 -33.06 2.94
CA THR A 145 11.31 -33.50 2.58
C THR A 145 12.31 -32.37 2.68
N SER A 146 13.03 -32.33 3.78
CA SER A 146 14.31 -31.65 3.82
C SER A 146 15.19 -32.31 2.76
N PRO A 147 15.85 -31.57 1.85
CA PRO A 147 16.87 -32.17 1.01
C PRO A 147 17.96 -32.70 1.94
N ASN A 148 18.19 -34.01 1.91
CA ASN A 148 19.34 -34.63 2.52
C ASN A 148 20.60 -33.99 1.91
N HIS A 149 21.25 -33.15 2.66
CA HIS A 149 22.65 -32.87 2.43
C HIS A 149 23.48 -34.01 3.02
N LYS A 150 23.91 -34.89 2.11
CA LYS A 150 25.09 -35.69 2.34
C LYS A 150 26.32 -34.86 2.17
#